data_bfdb48bc48f719be67588f3e6f01479c
#
_entry.id   bfdb48bc48f719be67588f3e6f01479c
#
_cell.length_a   1.000
_cell.length_b   1.000
_cell.length_c   1.000
_cell.angle_alpha   90.00
_cell.angle_beta   90.00
_cell.angle_gamma   90.00
#
_symmetry.space_group_name_H-M   'P 1'
#
loop_
_entity.id
_entity.type
_entity.pdbx_description
1 polymer ?
#
loop_
_entity_poly.entity_id
_entity_poly.type
_entity_poly.pdbx_seq_one_letter_code
_entity_poly.pdbx_strand_id
1 'polypeptide(L)'
;MFSLLKYAKEYRKQLILGPVFKFLEAVFELILPFQMARLIDEGIKQNDWPRVVQMTVWMVAMSVIGLACALICQYFASFASQGFGTELRNQLLRKINQLSHEELNQFGTDTLITRMTNDVNQLQLALAMLIRLVVRAPFLSVGAILMAFVIDWQAGLLFLLVLPLFCLVLYWMITRSVPMYKKVQQRLDALNELVSQNLSGVRVIRAFARTDQQKQTFHEATDALNDTYVRVGNLQALLTPATTLLMNVGIIGLFYLGGWKVNAGHLQQGQLLALVNYMNQMLLALIVVSNLVVIFTRAAASAERINEVLAVQPAIVDRGAAPTETLKGGLAFEKVSFRYGPSYGLALSDISFTVKPNQTIGLIGPTGSGKSTLTQLIPRFYEASAGRVLLDQRPVADFSLTTLRTQIAMVPQTAVLFHGTIRENLQWGKATASDDDCWQALAIAQATDFVQSLPKQLDTLIQEGGKNFSGGQRQRLTIARAVIAKPAILILDDSLSALDYKTDLALRRALQTQPGTVLIISQRVRSIQEADQILVMDNGRLLAQGTHEELLDASSEYREIVQSQAEVTD
;
A
#
# COMPACT_ATOMS: atom_id res chain seq x y z
N MET A 1 15.64 -5.53 4.58
CA MET A 1 15.87 -5.39 3.12
C MET A 1 16.43 -6.68 2.51
N PHE A 2 17.49 -7.29 3.04
CA PHE A 2 18.09 -8.52 2.46
C PHE A 2 17.14 -9.71 2.38
N SER A 3 16.19 -9.86 3.30
CA SER A 3 15.16 -10.90 3.28
C SER A 3 14.27 -10.84 2.02
N LEU A 4 14.05 -9.64 1.47
CA LEU A 4 13.24 -9.41 0.29
C LEU A 4 13.98 -9.65 -1.03
N LEU A 5 15.34 -9.68 -1.02
CA LEU A 5 16.13 -9.98 -2.22
C LEU A 5 15.88 -11.39 -2.78
N LYS A 6 15.29 -12.29 -1.97
CA LYS A 6 14.83 -13.59 -2.48
C LYS A 6 13.85 -13.46 -3.66
N TYR A 7 13.08 -12.39 -3.72
CA TYR A 7 12.13 -12.11 -4.82
C TYR A 7 12.82 -11.52 -6.06
N ALA A 8 14.11 -11.19 -5.97
CA ALA A 8 14.93 -10.79 -7.12
C ALA A 8 15.71 -11.94 -7.76
N LYS A 9 15.43 -13.20 -7.35
CA LYS A 9 16.21 -14.38 -7.81
C LYS A 9 16.20 -14.59 -9.33
N GLU A 10 15.10 -14.25 -9.99
CA GLU A 10 14.99 -14.36 -11.44
C GLU A 10 15.91 -13.40 -12.20
N TYR A 11 16.32 -12.31 -11.54
CA TYR A 11 17.16 -11.25 -12.08
C TYR A 11 18.63 -11.36 -11.68
N ARG A 12 19.09 -12.55 -11.22
CA ARG A 12 20.47 -12.74 -10.71
C ARG A 12 21.54 -12.34 -11.71
N LYS A 13 21.33 -12.66 -13.00
CA LYS A 13 22.28 -12.28 -14.06
C LYS A 13 22.46 -10.76 -14.13
N GLN A 14 21.38 -10.02 -14.12
CA GLN A 14 21.37 -8.57 -14.18
C GLN A 14 21.93 -7.93 -12.90
N LEU A 15 21.66 -8.54 -11.74
CA LEU A 15 22.18 -8.11 -10.44
C LEU A 15 23.70 -8.28 -10.32
N ILE A 16 24.31 -9.22 -11.03
CA ILE A 16 25.77 -9.44 -11.04
C ILE A 16 26.40 -8.66 -12.19
N LEU A 17 25.89 -8.77 -13.41
CA LEU A 17 26.46 -8.13 -14.60
C LEU A 17 26.33 -6.61 -14.55
N GLY A 18 25.23 -6.06 -14.01
CA GLY A 18 25.07 -4.61 -13.87
C GLY A 18 26.22 -3.94 -13.12
N PRO A 19 26.52 -4.34 -11.88
CA PRO A 19 27.70 -3.86 -11.14
C PRO A 19 29.03 -4.09 -11.85
N VAL A 20 29.20 -5.22 -12.56
CA VAL A 20 30.45 -5.49 -13.32
C VAL A 20 30.63 -4.46 -14.43
N PHE A 21 29.60 -4.20 -15.24
CA PHE A 21 29.69 -3.16 -16.26
C PHE A 21 29.90 -1.75 -15.67
N LYS A 22 29.30 -1.50 -14.49
CA LYS A 22 29.53 -0.23 -13.78
C LYS A 22 30.94 -0.09 -13.23
N PHE A 23 31.53 -1.19 -12.80
CA PHE A 23 32.93 -1.24 -12.41
C PHE A 23 33.86 -0.97 -13.61
N LEU A 24 33.62 -1.63 -14.76
CA LEU A 24 34.39 -1.40 -15.98
C LEU A 24 34.29 0.07 -16.44
N GLU A 25 33.10 0.67 -16.43
CA GLU A 25 32.93 2.10 -16.70
C GLU A 25 33.79 2.96 -15.77
N ALA A 26 33.81 2.68 -14.46
CA ALA A 26 34.61 3.43 -13.50
C ALA A 26 36.12 3.25 -13.74
N VAL A 27 36.56 2.08 -14.18
CA VAL A 27 37.98 1.87 -14.60
C VAL A 27 38.34 2.73 -15.78
N PHE A 28 37.51 2.77 -16.84
CA PHE A 28 37.76 3.65 -17.99
C PHE A 28 37.77 5.13 -17.60
N GLU A 29 36.86 5.53 -16.69
CA GLU A 29 36.78 6.90 -16.18
C GLU A 29 38.06 7.30 -15.39
N LEU A 30 38.68 6.37 -14.67
CA LEU A 30 39.94 6.59 -13.95
C LEU A 30 41.18 6.63 -14.90
N ILE A 31 41.13 5.91 -16.01
CA ILE A 31 42.24 5.90 -16.97
C ILE A 31 42.28 7.18 -17.80
N LEU A 32 41.14 7.83 -18.05
CA LEU A 32 41.06 9.03 -18.90
C LEU A 32 42.00 10.20 -18.46
N PRO A 33 42.02 10.63 -17.17
CA PRO A 33 42.94 11.69 -16.76
C PRO A 33 44.42 11.30 -16.90
N PHE A 34 44.76 10.03 -16.74
CA PHE A 34 46.11 9.51 -16.93
C PHE A 34 46.53 9.57 -18.40
N GLN A 35 45.64 9.22 -19.33
CA GLN A 35 45.90 9.35 -20.78
C GLN A 35 45.97 10.82 -21.20
N MET A 36 45.15 11.68 -20.59
CA MET A 36 45.24 13.13 -20.82
C MET A 36 46.58 13.70 -20.37
N ALA A 37 47.13 13.22 -19.23
CA ALA A 37 48.47 13.62 -18.81
C ALA A 37 49.53 13.25 -19.84
N ARG A 38 49.50 12.01 -20.34
CA ARG A 38 50.43 11.58 -21.40
C ARG A 38 50.29 12.36 -22.69
N LEU A 39 49.05 12.65 -23.11
CA LEU A 39 48.80 13.46 -24.30
C LEU A 39 49.47 14.84 -24.19
N ILE A 40 49.40 15.48 -23.01
CA ILE A 40 50.01 16.78 -22.76
C ILE A 40 51.55 16.65 -22.72
N ASP A 41 52.07 15.70 -21.92
CA ASP A 41 53.49 15.62 -21.60
C ASP A 41 54.34 14.99 -22.72
N GLU A 42 53.80 13.96 -23.40
CA GLU A 42 54.52 13.23 -24.45
C GLU A 42 54.12 13.66 -25.87
N GLY A 43 52.90 14.24 -26.05
CA GLY A 43 52.43 14.71 -27.37
C GLY A 43 52.62 16.20 -27.56
N ILE A 44 51.88 17.03 -26.81
CA ILE A 44 51.85 18.49 -27.02
C ILE A 44 53.21 19.13 -26.70
N LYS A 45 53.80 18.78 -25.53
CA LYS A 45 55.04 19.37 -25.06
C LYS A 45 56.24 19.00 -25.95
N GLN A 46 56.22 17.80 -26.55
CA GLN A 46 57.27 17.33 -27.46
C GLN A 46 57.00 17.65 -28.92
N ASN A 47 55.87 18.32 -29.21
CA ASN A 47 55.45 18.68 -30.59
C ASN A 47 55.28 17.45 -31.52
N ASP A 48 54.95 16.27 -30.92
CA ASP A 48 54.71 15.00 -31.62
C ASP A 48 53.23 14.89 -31.99
N TRP A 49 52.82 15.45 -33.11
CA TRP A 49 51.45 15.48 -33.57
C TRP A 49 50.83 14.08 -33.83
N PRO A 50 51.55 13.13 -34.47
CA PRO A 50 51.07 11.76 -34.59
C PRO A 50 50.68 11.12 -33.25
N ARG A 51 51.46 11.36 -32.20
CA ARG A 51 51.20 10.84 -30.84
C ARG A 51 49.99 11.50 -30.20
N VAL A 52 49.79 12.81 -30.42
CA VAL A 52 48.57 13.51 -29.98
C VAL A 52 47.31 12.88 -30.60
N VAL A 53 47.35 12.65 -31.93
CA VAL A 53 46.23 12.02 -32.64
C VAL A 53 45.97 10.61 -32.11
N GLN A 54 47.01 9.78 -31.96
CA GLN A 54 46.89 8.43 -31.42
C GLN A 54 46.24 8.41 -30.02
N MET A 55 46.73 9.26 -29.10
CA MET A 55 46.21 9.35 -27.73
C MET A 55 44.76 9.85 -27.72
N THR A 56 44.42 10.83 -28.56
CA THR A 56 43.03 11.30 -28.69
C THR A 56 42.10 10.21 -29.19
N VAL A 57 42.50 9.41 -30.17
CA VAL A 57 41.72 8.27 -30.68
C VAL A 57 41.49 7.24 -29.58
N TRP A 58 42.53 6.91 -28.78
CA TRP A 58 42.38 6.02 -27.64
C TRP A 58 41.42 6.56 -26.56
N MET A 59 41.50 7.86 -26.23
CA MET A 59 40.59 8.49 -25.26
C MET A 59 39.15 8.46 -25.78
N VAL A 60 38.90 8.73 -27.06
CA VAL A 60 37.60 8.63 -27.69
C VAL A 60 37.09 7.17 -27.63
N ALA A 61 37.95 6.21 -28.02
CA ALA A 61 37.57 4.80 -27.97
C ALA A 61 37.19 4.35 -26.54
N MET A 62 37.99 4.71 -25.53
CA MET A 62 37.69 4.42 -24.12
C MET A 62 36.38 5.07 -23.65
N SER A 63 36.12 6.31 -24.07
CA SER A 63 34.88 7.02 -23.76
C SER A 63 33.66 6.33 -24.38
N VAL A 64 33.75 5.86 -25.62
CA VAL A 64 32.70 5.11 -26.31
C VAL A 64 32.44 3.75 -25.62
N ILE A 65 33.50 3.02 -25.26
CA ILE A 65 33.37 1.75 -24.52
C ILE A 65 32.76 2.01 -23.13
N GLY A 66 33.21 3.05 -22.43
CA GLY A 66 32.66 3.48 -21.16
C GLY A 66 31.16 3.80 -21.26
N LEU A 67 30.76 4.54 -22.30
CA LEU A 67 29.34 4.81 -22.58
C LEU A 67 28.56 3.53 -22.84
N ALA A 68 29.09 2.59 -23.62
CA ALA A 68 28.42 1.29 -23.83
C ALA A 68 28.24 0.52 -22.52
N CYS A 69 29.27 0.48 -21.66
CA CYS A 69 29.19 -0.13 -20.34
C CYS A 69 28.14 0.55 -19.45
N ALA A 70 28.06 1.89 -19.48
CA ALA A 70 27.06 2.66 -18.76
C ALA A 70 25.63 2.32 -19.21
N LEU A 71 25.38 2.27 -20.52
CA LEU A 71 24.07 1.94 -21.09
C LEU A 71 23.64 0.51 -20.73
N ILE A 72 24.54 -0.47 -20.82
CA ILE A 72 24.28 -1.85 -20.43
C ILE A 72 23.96 -1.94 -18.94
N CYS A 73 24.74 -1.30 -18.08
CA CYS A 73 24.47 -1.24 -16.65
C CYS A 73 23.09 -0.61 -16.36
N GLN A 74 22.79 0.52 -17.02
CA GLN A 74 21.52 1.22 -16.87
C GLN A 74 20.32 0.34 -17.25
N TYR A 75 20.43 -0.38 -18.35
CA TYR A 75 19.42 -1.34 -18.80
C TYR A 75 19.22 -2.45 -17.77
N PHE A 76 20.31 -3.10 -17.32
CA PHE A 76 20.21 -4.17 -16.33
C PHE A 76 19.67 -3.70 -14.99
N ALA A 77 20.09 -2.53 -14.52
CA ALA A 77 19.59 -1.95 -13.29
C ALA A 77 18.09 -1.64 -13.36
N SER A 78 17.63 -1.07 -14.49
CA SER A 78 16.21 -0.78 -14.69
C SER A 78 15.38 -2.05 -14.80
N PHE A 79 15.81 -3.01 -15.60
CA PHE A 79 15.11 -4.28 -15.79
C PHE A 79 14.97 -5.07 -14.48
N ALA A 80 16.09 -5.22 -13.73
CA ALA A 80 16.08 -5.93 -12.46
C ALA A 80 15.25 -5.23 -11.38
N SER A 81 15.33 -3.89 -11.27
CA SER A 81 14.60 -3.16 -10.24
C SER A 81 13.09 -3.13 -10.51
N GLN A 82 12.67 -2.97 -11.77
CA GLN A 82 11.26 -2.99 -12.13
C GLN A 82 10.66 -4.41 -11.95
N GLY A 83 11.36 -5.44 -12.41
CA GLY A 83 10.93 -6.81 -12.24
C GLY A 83 10.83 -7.23 -10.77
N PHE A 84 11.80 -6.83 -9.94
CA PHE A 84 11.74 -7.02 -8.49
C PHE A 84 10.52 -6.36 -7.85
N GLY A 85 10.20 -5.12 -8.26
CA GLY A 85 9.01 -4.44 -7.75
C GLY A 85 7.70 -5.10 -8.19
N THR A 86 7.64 -5.61 -9.42
CA THR A 86 6.47 -6.37 -9.91
C THR A 86 6.26 -7.63 -9.08
N GLU A 87 7.34 -8.39 -8.83
CA GLU A 87 7.25 -9.61 -8.04
C GLU A 87 6.85 -9.33 -6.58
N LEU A 88 7.39 -8.26 -5.97
CA LEU A 88 6.97 -7.85 -4.63
C LEU A 88 5.47 -7.50 -4.57
N ARG A 89 4.96 -6.77 -5.57
CA ARG A 89 3.52 -6.45 -5.63
C ARG A 89 2.68 -7.71 -5.77
N ASN A 90 3.09 -8.65 -6.60
CA ASN A 90 2.40 -9.94 -6.77
C ASN A 90 2.36 -10.74 -5.46
N GLN A 91 3.49 -10.80 -4.74
CA GLN A 91 3.57 -11.50 -3.47
C GLN A 91 2.74 -10.81 -2.38
N LEU A 92 2.78 -9.48 -2.31
CA LEU A 92 1.94 -8.72 -1.40
C LEU A 92 0.45 -8.92 -1.68
N LEU A 93 0.03 -8.84 -2.95
CA LEU A 93 -1.37 -9.05 -3.32
C LEU A 93 -1.84 -10.47 -2.99
N ARG A 94 -1.03 -11.49 -3.30
CA ARG A 94 -1.32 -12.88 -2.91
C ARG A 94 -1.48 -13.02 -1.40
N LYS A 95 -0.56 -12.37 -0.64
CA LYS A 95 -0.61 -12.41 0.82
C LYS A 95 -1.83 -11.70 1.38
N ILE A 96 -2.14 -10.49 0.89
CA ILE A 96 -3.31 -9.71 1.30
C ILE A 96 -4.61 -10.49 1.06
N ASN A 97 -4.73 -11.17 -0.08
CA ASN A 97 -5.90 -12.00 -0.38
C ASN A 97 -6.03 -13.27 0.50
N GLN A 98 -4.96 -13.65 1.21
CA GLN A 98 -4.98 -14.77 2.16
C GLN A 98 -5.27 -14.32 3.59
N LEU A 99 -5.16 -13.02 3.90
CA LEU A 99 -5.42 -12.48 5.22
C LEU A 99 -6.91 -12.58 5.56
N SER A 100 -7.21 -12.79 6.83
CA SER A 100 -8.57 -12.73 7.36
C SER A 100 -9.02 -11.27 7.57
N HIS A 101 -10.29 -11.07 7.90
CA HIS A 101 -10.81 -9.73 8.19
C HIS A 101 -10.13 -9.09 9.40
N GLU A 102 -9.67 -9.89 10.35
CA GLU A 102 -8.97 -9.43 11.55
C GLU A 102 -7.68 -8.71 11.17
N GLU A 103 -6.80 -9.36 10.39
CA GLU A 103 -5.53 -8.77 9.98
C GLU A 103 -5.74 -7.60 8.99
N LEU A 104 -6.73 -7.72 8.08
CA LEU A 104 -7.06 -6.61 7.17
C LEU A 104 -7.50 -5.36 7.93
N ASN A 105 -8.30 -5.52 8.97
CA ASN A 105 -8.72 -4.40 9.83
C ASN A 105 -7.57 -3.86 10.68
N GLN A 106 -6.66 -4.71 11.15
CA GLN A 106 -5.47 -4.30 11.92
C GLN A 106 -4.54 -3.42 11.07
N PHE A 107 -4.29 -3.79 9.82
CA PHE A 107 -3.43 -2.98 8.94
C PHE A 107 -4.14 -1.74 8.38
N GLY A 108 -5.41 -1.87 8.05
CA GLY A 108 -6.18 -0.85 7.35
C GLY A 108 -5.84 -0.76 5.85
N THR A 109 -6.86 -0.48 5.04
CA THR A 109 -6.75 -0.47 3.56
C THR A 109 -5.73 0.55 3.05
N ASP A 110 -5.72 1.78 3.61
CA ASP A 110 -4.82 2.87 3.19
C ASP A 110 -3.36 2.51 3.41
N THR A 111 -3.06 1.84 4.53
CA THR A 111 -1.72 1.36 4.84
C THR A 111 -1.26 0.29 3.86
N LEU A 112 -2.13 -0.67 3.52
CA LEU A 112 -1.82 -1.73 2.55
C LEU A 112 -1.59 -1.17 1.15
N ILE A 113 -2.40 -0.19 0.72
CA ILE A 113 -2.20 0.53 -0.55
C ILE A 113 -0.83 1.22 -0.56
N THR A 114 -0.48 1.93 0.52
CA THR A 114 0.81 2.61 0.65
C THR A 114 1.98 1.62 0.59
N ARG A 115 1.85 0.44 1.21
CA ARG A 115 2.87 -0.63 1.17
C ARG A 115 3.05 -1.20 -0.23
N MET A 116 1.95 -1.40 -0.98
CA MET A 116 1.98 -1.91 -2.36
C MET A 116 2.51 -0.89 -3.38
N THR A 117 2.35 0.38 -3.12
CA THR A 117 2.73 1.48 -4.05
C THR A 117 4.04 2.12 -3.62
N ASN A 118 4.00 2.99 -2.63
CA ASN A 118 5.14 3.81 -2.24
C ASN A 118 6.30 2.99 -1.67
N ASP A 119 6.04 2.04 -0.76
CA ASP A 119 7.10 1.26 -0.13
C ASP A 119 7.82 0.35 -1.12
N VAL A 120 7.08 -0.29 -2.05
CA VAL A 120 7.69 -1.05 -3.14
C VAL A 120 8.53 -0.13 -4.05
N ASN A 121 8.06 1.08 -4.35
CA ASN A 121 8.83 2.05 -5.15
C ASN A 121 10.15 2.45 -4.48
N GLN A 122 10.16 2.64 -3.14
CA GLN A 122 11.40 2.92 -2.40
C GLN A 122 12.40 1.76 -2.49
N LEU A 123 11.93 0.52 -2.43
CA LEU A 123 12.79 -0.66 -2.62
C LEU A 123 13.30 -0.81 -4.05
N GLN A 124 12.48 -0.52 -5.06
CA GLN A 124 12.90 -0.50 -6.46
C GLN A 124 14.00 0.54 -6.69
N LEU A 125 13.82 1.75 -6.16
CA LEU A 125 14.81 2.81 -6.24
C LEU A 125 16.12 2.39 -5.57
N ALA A 126 16.05 1.84 -4.36
CA ALA A 126 17.23 1.39 -3.63
C ALA A 126 17.99 0.28 -4.39
N LEU A 127 17.29 -0.68 -4.98
CA LEU A 127 17.90 -1.74 -5.78
C LEU A 127 18.58 -1.18 -7.04
N ALA A 128 17.92 -0.25 -7.75
CA ALA A 128 18.50 0.43 -8.89
C ALA A 128 19.78 1.21 -8.51
N MET A 129 19.75 1.94 -7.39
CA MET A 129 20.90 2.70 -6.90
C MET A 129 22.02 1.80 -6.39
N LEU A 130 21.69 0.65 -5.81
CA LEU A 130 22.66 -0.37 -5.41
C LEU A 130 23.47 -0.84 -6.62
N ILE A 131 22.83 -1.15 -7.73
CA ILE A 131 23.49 -1.63 -8.95
C ILE A 131 24.34 -0.51 -9.59
N ARG A 132 23.82 0.73 -9.60
CA ARG A 132 24.43 1.84 -10.36
C ARG A 132 25.50 2.59 -9.60
N LEU A 133 25.30 2.88 -8.31
CA LEU A 133 26.10 3.87 -7.60
C LEU A 133 26.91 3.30 -6.42
N VAL A 134 26.40 2.24 -5.76
CA VAL A 134 27.09 1.68 -4.59
C VAL A 134 28.47 1.09 -4.96
N VAL A 135 28.62 0.56 -6.17
CA VAL A 135 29.90 0.07 -6.68
C VAL A 135 30.76 1.23 -7.21
N ARG A 136 30.17 2.15 -7.99
CA ARG A 136 30.90 3.22 -8.66
C ARG A 136 31.54 4.22 -7.68
N ALA A 137 30.78 4.71 -6.71
CA ALA A 137 31.25 5.83 -5.90
C ALA A 137 32.45 5.49 -4.99
N PRO A 138 32.47 4.37 -4.21
CA PRO A 138 33.67 3.97 -3.47
C PRO A 138 34.85 3.66 -4.38
N PHE A 139 34.57 3.03 -5.55
CA PHE A 139 35.64 2.65 -6.49
C PHE A 139 36.32 3.87 -7.11
N LEU A 140 35.56 4.88 -7.50
CA LEU A 140 36.14 6.14 -8.00
C LEU A 140 36.92 6.89 -6.90
N SER A 141 36.41 6.93 -5.67
CA SER A 141 37.09 7.62 -4.57
C SER A 141 38.41 6.93 -4.20
N VAL A 142 38.39 5.61 -4.00
CA VAL A 142 39.59 4.83 -3.69
C VAL A 142 40.53 4.79 -4.89
N GLY A 143 39.98 4.61 -6.10
CA GLY A 143 40.75 4.60 -7.35
C GLY A 143 41.47 5.91 -7.60
N ALA A 144 40.82 7.06 -7.36
CA ALA A 144 41.46 8.37 -7.49
C ALA A 144 42.65 8.54 -6.51
N ILE A 145 42.53 8.07 -5.28
CA ILE A 145 43.61 8.07 -4.29
C ILE A 145 44.77 7.18 -4.77
N LEU A 146 44.47 5.96 -5.23
CA LEU A 146 45.49 5.04 -5.74
C LEU A 146 46.22 5.62 -6.94
N MET A 147 45.48 6.22 -7.89
CA MET A 147 46.09 6.88 -9.05
C MET A 147 46.92 8.10 -8.65
N ALA A 148 46.51 8.84 -7.61
CA ALA A 148 47.33 9.92 -7.07
C ALA A 148 48.66 9.40 -6.49
N PHE A 149 48.66 8.28 -5.76
CA PHE A 149 49.88 7.63 -5.25
C PHE A 149 50.77 7.11 -6.38
N VAL A 150 50.19 6.59 -7.46
CA VAL A 150 50.95 6.12 -8.64
C VAL A 150 51.68 7.28 -9.37
N ILE A 151 51.04 8.46 -9.39
CA ILE A 151 51.65 9.65 -10.02
C ILE A 151 52.67 10.30 -9.09
N ASP A 152 52.30 10.56 -7.83
CA ASP A 152 53.17 11.19 -6.83
C ASP A 152 52.71 10.81 -5.42
N TRP A 153 53.63 10.32 -4.57
CA TRP A 153 53.31 9.86 -3.23
C TRP A 153 52.83 10.99 -2.28
N GLN A 154 53.36 12.21 -2.45
CA GLN A 154 52.96 13.38 -1.65
C GLN A 154 51.58 13.87 -2.04
N ALA A 155 51.27 13.84 -3.35
CA ALA A 155 49.91 14.08 -3.83
C ALA A 155 48.91 13.05 -3.25
N GLY A 156 49.30 11.76 -3.27
CA GLY A 156 48.49 10.68 -2.63
C GLY A 156 48.20 10.92 -1.14
N LEU A 157 49.22 11.41 -0.39
CA LEU A 157 49.02 11.79 1.03
C LEU A 157 48.06 12.98 1.18
N LEU A 158 48.13 13.97 0.27
CA LEU A 158 47.18 15.10 0.27
C LEU A 158 45.72 14.60 0.07
N PHE A 159 45.50 13.67 -0.88
CA PHE A 159 44.18 13.06 -1.07
C PHE A 159 43.72 12.32 0.15
N LEU A 160 44.59 11.55 0.80
CA LEU A 160 44.30 10.83 2.02
C LEU A 160 43.96 11.76 3.20
N LEU A 161 44.50 12.99 3.23
CA LEU A 161 44.16 14.01 4.21
C LEU A 161 42.82 14.71 3.90
N VAL A 162 42.56 15.03 2.62
CA VAL A 162 41.34 15.72 2.19
C VAL A 162 40.10 14.83 2.37
N LEU A 163 40.22 13.52 2.12
CA LEU A 163 39.12 12.58 2.21
C LEU A 163 38.43 12.59 3.61
N PRO A 164 39.13 12.36 4.74
CA PRO A 164 38.49 12.37 6.07
C PRO A 164 37.94 13.75 6.44
N LEU A 165 38.61 14.82 6.01
CA LEU A 165 38.12 16.18 6.25
C LEU A 165 36.77 16.42 5.53
N PHE A 166 36.65 15.94 4.30
CA PHE A 166 35.41 15.99 3.54
C PHE A 166 34.32 15.12 4.19
N CYS A 167 34.66 13.91 4.62
CA CYS A 167 33.74 13.04 5.36
C CYS A 167 33.24 13.68 6.67
N LEU A 168 34.13 14.42 7.38
CA LEU A 168 33.75 15.14 8.58
C LEU A 168 32.72 16.24 8.29
N VAL A 169 32.95 17.02 7.22
CA VAL A 169 32.00 18.07 6.78
C VAL A 169 30.66 17.45 6.45
N LEU A 170 30.63 16.37 5.66
CA LEU A 170 29.39 15.66 5.33
C LEU A 170 28.70 15.09 6.55
N TYR A 171 29.43 14.45 7.44
CA TYR A 171 28.87 13.90 8.69
C TYR A 171 28.23 14.99 9.56
N TRP A 172 28.92 16.13 9.74
CA TRP A 172 28.39 17.27 10.48
C TRP A 172 27.10 17.82 9.84
N MET A 173 27.08 17.96 8.50
CA MET A 173 25.91 18.44 7.77
C MET A 173 24.73 17.47 7.89
N ILE A 174 24.95 16.16 7.71
CA ILE A 174 23.91 15.13 7.81
C ILE A 174 23.30 15.11 9.20
N THR A 175 24.13 15.07 10.24
CA THR A 175 23.65 15.01 11.64
C THR A 175 22.85 16.24 12.05
N ARG A 176 23.11 17.41 11.47
CA ARG A 176 22.36 18.64 11.71
C ARG A 176 21.08 18.71 10.85
N SER A 177 21.13 18.25 9.61
CA SER A 177 19.98 18.34 8.68
C SER A 177 18.88 17.34 9.01
N VAL A 178 19.22 16.10 9.39
CA VAL A 178 18.22 15.04 9.64
C VAL A 178 17.16 15.45 10.69
N PRO A 179 17.49 15.96 11.87
CA PRO A 179 16.48 16.37 12.85
C PRO A 179 15.64 17.56 12.38
N MET A 180 16.22 18.44 11.56
CA MET A 180 15.50 19.58 10.99
C MET A 180 14.47 19.09 9.93
N TYR A 181 14.84 18.14 9.08
CA TYR A 181 13.90 17.52 8.14
C TYR A 181 12.75 16.79 8.83
N LYS A 182 13.01 16.15 10.00
CA LYS A 182 11.92 15.57 10.81
C LYS A 182 10.92 16.64 11.26
N LYS A 183 11.40 17.83 11.66
CA LYS A 183 10.53 18.96 12.02
C LYS A 183 9.73 19.48 10.82
N VAL A 184 10.37 19.57 9.64
CA VAL A 184 9.66 19.92 8.40
C VAL A 184 8.54 18.93 8.15
N GLN A 185 8.82 17.63 8.24
CA GLN A 185 7.80 16.59 8.02
C GLN A 185 6.63 16.72 9.00
N GLN A 186 6.91 16.91 10.30
CA GLN A 186 5.86 17.11 11.31
C GLN A 186 4.98 18.34 11.01
N ARG A 187 5.57 19.45 10.53
CA ARG A 187 4.81 20.65 10.14
C ARG A 187 4.00 20.42 8.87
N LEU A 188 4.55 19.68 7.92
CA LEU A 188 3.84 19.31 6.70
C LEU A 188 2.66 18.37 6.99
N ASP A 189 2.84 17.40 7.88
CA ASP A 189 1.77 16.49 8.28
C ASP A 189 0.63 17.26 8.99
N ALA A 190 0.97 18.19 9.89
CA ALA A 190 -0.01 19.06 10.54
C ALA A 190 -0.77 19.96 9.54
N LEU A 191 -0.07 20.50 8.53
CA LEU A 191 -0.71 21.28 7.47
C LEU A 191 -1.64 20.40 6.61
N ASN A 192 -1.21 19.19 6.24
CA ASN A 192 -2.04 18.24 5.48
C ASN A 192 -3.30 17.84 6.26
N GLU A 193 -3.19 17.61 7.56
CA GLU A 193 -4.33 17.32 8.43
C GLU A 193 -5.31 18.51 8.46
N LEU A 194 -4.81 19.74 8.61
CA LEU A 194 -5.62 20.95 8.58
C LEU A 194 -6.36 21.11 7.24
N VAL A 195 -5.67 20.86 6.11
CA VAL A 195 -6.28 20.89 4.77
C VAL A 195 -7.37 19.82 4.64
N SER A 196 -7.11 18.61 5.09
CA SER A 196 -8.06 17.50 5.07
C SER A 196 -9.31 17.82 5.90
N GLN A 197 -9.13 18.36 7.10
CA GLN A 197 -10.23 18.81 7.97
C GLN A 197 -11.04 19.94 7.32
N ASN A 198 -10.38 20.92 6.69
CA ASN A 198 -11.05 22.01 5.99
C ASN A 198 -11.87 21.53 4.79
N LEU A 199 -11.32 20.62 3.98
CA LEU A 199 -12.02 20.10 2.81
C LEU A 199 -13.22 19.21 3.18
N SER A 200 -13.05 18.32 4.14
CA SER A 200 -14.12 17.44 4.62
C SER A 200 -15.18 18.20 5.42
N GLY A 201 -14.76 19.21 6.20
CA GLY A 201 -15.62 20.03 7.04
C GLY A 201 -16.13 21.32 6.38
N VAL A 202 -15.92 21.55 5.08
CA VAL A 202 -16.23 22.83 4.42
C VAL A 202 -17.68 23.31 4.60
N ARG A 203 -18.64 22.37 4.63
CA ARG A 203 -20.07 22.70 4.87
C ARG A 203 -20.28 23.21 6.28
N VAL A 204 -19.64 22.63 7.27
CA VAL A 204 -19.71 23.03 8.67
C VAL A 204 -19.05 24.39 8.86
N ILE A 205 -17.85 24.58 8.31
CA ILE A 205 -17.11 25.86 8.39
C ILE A 205 -17.95 27.01 7.82
N ARG A 206 -18.61 26.79 6.68
CA ARG A 206 -19.49 27.80 6.07
C ARG A 206 -20.79 28.03 6.86
N ALA A 207 -21.41 26.95 7.37
CA ALA A 207 -22.62 27.05 8.16
C ALA A 207 -22.42 27.85 9.45
N PHE A 208 -21.24 27.75 10.07
CA PHE A 208 -20.87 28.49 11.29
C PHE A 208 -20.11 29.78 11.02
N ALA A 209 -19.98 30.22 9.76
CA ALA A 209 -19.26 31.44 9.35
C ALA A 209 -17.81 31.53 9.88
N ARG A 210 -17.10 30.37 9.98
CA ARG A 210 -15.73 30.29 10.52
C ARG A 210 -14.63 30.35 9.46
N THR A 211 -14.95 30.79 8.25
CA THR A 211 -14.02 30.80 7.11
C THR A 211 -12.77 31.63 7.38
N ASP A 212 -12.90 32.82 8.00
CA ASP A 212 -11.75 33.69 8.24
C ASP A 212 -10.85 33.15 9.36
N GLN A 213 -11.44 32.56 10.38
CA GLN A 213 -10.66 31.87 11.43
C GLN A 213 -9.83 30.71 10.84
N GLN A 214 -10.43 29.91 9.94
CA GLN A 214 -9.71 28.80 9.29
C GLN A 214 -8.61 29.29 8.36
N LYS A 215 -8.83 30.41 7.63
CA LYS A 215 -7.77 31.04 6.83
C LYS A 215 -6.60 31.48 7.69
N GLN A 216 -6.86 32.11 8.83
CA GLN A 216 -5.80 32.53 9.77
C GLN A 216 -5.01 31.35 10.27
N THR A 217 -5.67 30.28 10.76
CA THR A 217 -5.02 29.04 11.22
C THR A 217 -4.16 28.41 10.11
N PHE A 218 -4.66 28.41 8.86
CA PHE A 218 -3.90 27.92 7.72
C PHE A 218 -2.67 28.78 7.42
N HIS A 219 -2.77 30.11 7.49
CA HIS A 219 -1.63 31.01 7.30
C HIS A 219 -0.57 30.79 8.37
N GLU A 220 -0.96 30.71 9.66
CA GLU A 220 -0.04 30.45 10.76
C GLU A 220 0.69 29.11 10.60
N ALA A 221 -0.01 28.05 10.19
CA ALA A 221 0.59 26.74 9.93
C ALA A 221 1.55 26.77 8.73
N THR A 222 1.18 27.52 7.67
CA THR A 222 2.02 27.69 6.47
C THR A 222 3.27 28.49 6.78
N ASP A 223 3.17 29.58 7.55
CA ASP A 223 4.30 30.40 7.95
C ASP A 223 5.27 29.60 8.82
N ALA A 224 4.76 28.83 9.80
CA ALA A 224 5.56 27.95 10.63
C ALA A 224 6.30 26.86 9.81
N LEU A 225 5.66 26.31 8.77
CA LEU A 225 6.28 25.39 7.84
C LEU A 225 7.37 26.08 7.02
N ASN A 226 7.05 27.27 6.46
CA ASN A 226 7.99 28.06 5.66
C ASN A 226 9.25 28.43 6.45
N ASP A 227 9.11 28.92 7.67
CA ASP A 227 10.24 29.25 8.57
C ASP A 227 11.13 28.03 8.80
N THR A 228 10.53 26.86 8.96
CA THR A 228 11.28 25.62 9.14
C THR A 228 12.01 25.23 7.86
N TYR A 229 11.38 25.36 6.68
CA TYR A 229 12.01 25.13 5.38
C TYR A 229 13.17 26.09 5.12
N VAL A 230 13.00 27.39 5.41
CA VAL A 230 14.06 28.39 5.22
C VAL A 230 15.27 28.06 6.10
N ARG A 231 15.07 27.66 7.35
CA ARG A 231 16.17 27.25 8.26
C ARG A 231 16.91 26.02 7.72
N VAL A 232 16.17 25.01 7.22
CA VAL A 232 16.79 23.83 6.57
C VAL A 232 17.51 24.23 5.30
N GLY A 233 16.88 25.06 4.47
CA GLY A 233 17.46 25.56 3.21
C GLY A 233 18.76 26.33 3.43
N ASN A 234 18.81 27.21 4.45
CA ASN A 234 20.02 27.95 4.81
C ASN A 234 21.16 27.02 5.25
N LEU A 235 20.85 25.97 6.02
CA LEU A 235 21.86 24.98 6.39
C LEU A 235 22.35 24.20 5.15
N GLN A 236 21.43 23.77 4.28
CA GLN A 236 21.79 23.05 3.05
C GLN A 236 22.56 23.93 2.06
N ALA A 237 22.22 25.21 1.98
CA ALA A 237 22.92 26.14 1.11
C ALA A 237 24.42 26.27 1.46
N LEU A 238 24.82 25.95 2.70
CA LEU A 238 26.23 25.92 3.12
C LEU A 238 26.98 24.67 2.60
N LEU A 239 26.28 23.60 2.19
CA LEU A 239 26.93 22.36 1.75
C LEU A 239 27.83 22.58 0.53
N THR A 240 27.27 23.18 -0.52
CA THR A 240 28.02 23.42 -1.76
C THR A 240 29.19 24.37 -1.57
N PRO A 241 29.07 25.53 -0.94
CA PRO A 241 30.22 26.39 -0.65
C PRO A 241 31.28 25.72 0.22
N ALA A 242 30.88 24.99 1.27
CA ALA A 242 31.83 24.32 2.17
C ALA A 242 32.61 23.21 1.44
N THR A 243 31.92 22.38 0.66
CA THR A 243 32.56 21.31 -0.13
C THR A 243 33.43 21.88 -1.26
N THR A 244 32.97 22.95 -1.93
CA THR A 244 33.75 23.64 -2.97
C THR A 244 34.98 24.33 -2.39
N LEU A 245 34.86 24.96 -1.22
CA LEU A 245 36.00 25.54 -0.52
C LEU A 245 37.07 24.49 -0.22
N LEU A 246 36.65 23.36 0.35
CA LEU A 246 37.56 22.26 0.68
C LEU A 246 38.23 21.69 -0.57
N MET A 247 37.45 21.52 -1.66
CA MET A 247 37.98 21.10 -2.96
C MET A 247 39.05 22.09 -3.48
N ASN A 248 38.74 23.38 -3.48
CA ASN A 248 39.68 24.40 -3.98
C ASN A 248 40.93 24.50 -3.10
N VAL A 249 40.82 24.37 -1.79
CA VAL A 249 41.98 24.29 -0.89
C VAL A 249 42.86 23.08 -1.23
N GLY A 250 42.25 21.92 -1.48
CA GLY A 250 42.96 20.72 -1.95
C GLY A 250 43.69 20.97 -3.32
N ILE A 251 42.97 21.58 -4.27
CA ILE A 251 43.55 21.94 -5.60
C ILE A 251 44.68 22.96 -5.47
N ILE A 252 44.55 23.99 -4.63
CA ILE A 252 45.60 24.97 -4.35
C ILE A 252 46.82 24.27 -3.75
N GLY A 253 46.60 23.34 -2.79
CA GLY A 253 47.67 22.51 -2.24
C GLY A 253 48.39 21.68 -3.30
N LEU A 254 47.63 21.07 -4.24
CA LEU A 254 48.21 20.34 -5.39
C LEU A 254 49.03 21.25 -6.30
N PHE A 255 48.55 22.45 -6.63
CA PHE A 255 49.29 23.40 -7.44
C PHE A 255 50.55 23.89 -6.72
N TYR A 256 50.49 24.17 -5.43
CA TYR A 256 51.65 24.61 -4.65
C TYR A 256 52.73 23.51 -4.59
N LEU A 257 52.38 22.30 -4.17
CA LEU A 257 53.32 21.16 -4.08
C LEU A 257 53.77 20.71 -5.49
N GLY A 258 52.83 20.59 -6.41
CA GLY A 258 53.08 20.14 -7.79
C GLY A 258 53.83 21.14 -8.59
N GLY A 259 53.56 22.46 -8.48
CA GLY A 259 54.26 23.51 -9.16
C GLY A 259 55.74 23.56 -8.78
N TRP A 260 56.07 23.41 -7.50
CA TRP A 260 57.46 23.28 -7.04
C TRP A 260 58.16 22.07 -7.65
N LYS A 261 57.49 20.90 -7.70
CA LYS A 261 58.01 19.66 -8.27
C LYS A 261 58.16 19.71 -9.78
N VAL A 262 57.25 20.40 -10.48
CA VAL A 262 57.35 20.61 -11.94
C VAL A 262 58.55 21.47 -12.26
N ASN A 263 58.81 22.53 -11.49
CA ASN A 263 60.02 23.35 -11.67
C ASN A 263 61.31 22.57 -11.35
N ALA A 264 61.26 21.64 -10.38
CA ALA A 264 62.39 20.79 -10.04
C ALA A 264 62.58 19.58 -11.00
N GLY A 265 61.67 19.39 -11.97
CA GLY A 265 61.72 18.29 -12.96
C GLY A 265 61.25 16.92 -12.42
N HIS A 266 60.68 16.86 -11.21
CA HIS A 266 60.19 15.64 -10.58
C HIS A 266 58.76 15.26 -10.94
N LEU A 267 57.96 16.20 -11.48
CA LEU A 267 56.61 16.01 -11.93
C LEU A 267 56.40 16.67 -13.28
N GLN A 268 55.52 16.13 -14.12
CA GLN A 268 55.19 16.72 -15.41
C GLN A 268 53.90 17.56 -15.32
N GLN A 269 53.69 18.52 -16.25
CA GLN A 269 52.53 19.42 -16.23
C GLN A 269 51.20 18.68 -16.43
N GLY A 270 51.17 17.70 -17.34
CA GLY A 270 50.00 16.87 -17.59
C GLY A 270 49.66 16.00 -16.39
N GLN A 271 50.66 15.48 -15.67
CA GLN A 271 50.45 14.73 -14.43
C GLN A 271 49.78 15.59 -13.37
N LEU A 272 50.18 16.87 -13.22
CA LEU A 272 49.53 17.79 -12.27
C LEU A 272 48.06 18.03 -12.62
N LEU A 273 47.73 18.19 -13.91
CA LEU A 273 46.35 18.34 -14.37
C LEU A 273 45.53 17.07 -14.15
N ALA A 274 46.13 15.88 -14.32
CA ALA A 274 45.45 14.61 -13.98
C ALA A 274 45.13 14.52 -12.49
N LEU A 275 46.03 14.94 -11.61
CA LEU A 275 45.78 14.99 -10.17
C LEU A 275 44.60 15.88 -9.80
N VAL A 276 44.49 17.07 -10.46
CA VAL A 276 43.32 17.95 -10.26
C VAL A 276 42.01 17.27 -10.69
N ASN A 277 42.03 16.57 -11.83
CA ASN A 277 40.83 15.80 -12.27
C ASN A 277 40.48 14.69 -11.31
N TYR A 278 41.46 13.92 -10.79
CA TYR A 278 41.20 12.88 -9.77
C TYR A 278 40.64 13.47 -8.49
N MET A 279 41.12 14.63 -8.03
CA MET A 279 40.56 15.34 -6.87
C MET A 279 39.08 15.64 -7.08
N ASN A 280 38.71 16.18 -8.24
CA ASN A 280 37.33 16.48 -8.58
C ASN A 280 36.47 15.21 -8.62
N GLN A 281 36.94 14.15 -9.26
CA GLN A 281 36.21 12.87 -9.31
C GLN A 281 35.98 12.26 -7.92
N MET A 282 37.00 12.27 -7.05
CA MET A 282 36.90 11.77 -5.68
C MET A 282 35.81 12.51 -4.90
N LEU A 283 35.79 13.83 -4.95
CA LEU A 283 34.86 14.65 -4.17
C LEU A 283 33.43 14.53 -4.70
N LEU A 284 33.24 14.51 -6.02
CA LEU A 284 31.92 14.27 -6.62
C LEU A 284 31.36 12.88 -6.24
N ALA A 285 32.21 11.85 -6.22
CA ALA A 285 31.80 10.52 -5.83
C ALA A 285 31.32 10.47 -4.36
N LEU A 286 31.97 11.22 -3.44
CA LEU A 286 31.58 11.29 -2.04
C LEU A 286 30.21 11.99 -1.82
N ILE A 287 29.91 13.02 -2.61
CA ILE A 287 28.57 13.66 -2.56
C ILE A 287 27.48 12.64 -2.93
N VAL A 288 27.73 11.81 -3.93
CA VAL A 288 26.81 10.73 -4.31
C VAL A 288 26.58 9.74 -3.18
N VAL A 289 27.64 9.32 -2.46
CA VAL A 289 27.54 8.42 -1.30
C VAL A 289 26.62 9.01 -0.22
N SER A 290 26.73 10.31 0.05
CA SER A 290 25.88 11.00 1.03
C SER A 290 24.39 10.85 0.70
N ASN A 291 24.01 11.01 -0.57
CA ASN A 291 22.61 10.85 -1.00
C ASN A 291 22.13 9.40 -0.91
N LEU A 292 23.01 8.42 -1.13
CA LEU A 292 22.66 7.01 -1.02
C LEU A 292 22.24 6.61 0.40
N VAL A 293 22.85 7.18 1.43
CA VAL A 293 22.50 6.90 2.84
C VAL A 293 21.01 7.18 3.09
N VAL A 294 20.49 8.31 2.59
CA VAL A 294 19.08 8.67 2.75
C VAL A 294 18.17 7.67 2.01
N ILE A 295 18.53 7.30 0.78
CA ILE A 295 17.74 6.33 -0.03
C ILE A 295 17.68 4.98 0.67
N PHE A 296 18.82 4.45 1.14
CA PHE A 296 18.87 3.16 1.81
C PHE A 296 18.17 3.16 3.17
N THR A 297 18.22 4.26 3.92
CA THR A 297 17.49 4.39 5.19
C THR A 297 15.97 4.32 4.97
N ARG A 298 15.47 5.02 3.95
CA ARG A 298 14.04 4.94 3.58
C ARG A 298 13.66 3.55 3.11
N ALA A 299 14.47 2.95 2.26
CA ALA A 299 14.23 1.59 1.77
C ALA A 299 14.27 0.55 2.89
N ALA A 300 15.12 0.70 3.90
CA ALA A 300 15.16 -0.18 5.07
C ALA A 300 13.84 -0.13 5.86
N ALA A 301 13.33 1.06 6.14
CA ALA A 301 12.03 1.25 6.80
C ALA A 301 10.87 0.67 5.97
N SER A 302 10.87 0.91 4.64
CA SER A 302 9.86 0.33 3.73
C SER A 302 9.95 -1.20 3.68
N ALA A 303 11.17 -1.77 3.72
CA ALA A 303 11.37 -3.21 3.77
C ALA A 303 10.81 -3.84 5.06
N GLU A 304 10.93 -3.16 6.18
CA GLU A 304 10.39 -3.62 7.47
C GLU A 304 8.86 -3.71 7.41
N ARG A 305 8.19 -2.64 6.93
CA ARG A 305 6.72 -2.62 6.77
C ARG A 305 6.20 -3.67 5.80
N ILE A 306 6.92 -3.93 4.70
CA ILE A 306 6.56 -4.99 3.75
C ILE A 306 6.75 -6.37 4.38
N ASN A 307 7.86 -6.60 5.09
CA ASN A 307 8.10 -7.87 5.79
C ASN A 307 7.05 -8.13 6.86
N GLU A 308 6.57 -7.11 7.56
CA GLU A 308 5.48 -7.22 8.53
C GLU A 308 4.24 -7.86 7.90
N VAL A 309 3.77 -7.36 6.73
CA VAL A 309 2.61 -7.96 6.02
C VAL A 309 2.91 -9.38 5.57
N LEU A 310 4.10 -9.61 4.99
CA LEU A 310 4.45 -10.93 4.44
C LEU A 310 4.66 -12.01 5.54
N ALA A 311 5.00 -11.59 6.75
CA ALA A 311 5.26 -12.49 7.89
C ALA A 311 4.00 -12.90 8.64
N VAL A 312 2.90 -12.13 8.55
CA VAL A 312 1.64 -12.43 9.24
C VAL A 312 1.13 -13.80 8.82
N GLN A 313 0.76 -14.63 9.78
CA GLN A 313 0.05 -15.86 9.52
C GLN A 313 -1.45 -15.56 9.56
N PRO A 314 -2.24 -15.92 8.54
CA PRO A 314 -3.68 -15.75 8.57
C PRO A 314 -4.29 -16.50 9.77
N ALA A 315 -5.14 -15.82 10.55
CA ALA A 315 -5.84 -16.46 11.67
C ALA A 315 -6.75 -17.59 11.18
N ILE A 316 -7.34 -17.40 9.99
CA ILE A 316 -8.20 -18.39 9.36
C ILE A 316 -7.44 -19.11 8.26
N VAL A 317 -7.17 -20.39 8.50
CA VAL A 317 -6.52 -21.27 7.53
C VAL A 317 -7.58 -22.12 6.82
N ASP A 318 -7.53 -22.17 5.50
CA ASP A 318 -8.36 -23.09 4.73
C ASP A 318 -7.88 -24.53 4.97
N ARG A 319 -8.65 -25.31 5.68
CA ARG A 319 -8.33 -26.70 6.05
C ARG A 319 -8.78 -27.72 4.98
N GLY A 320 -9.42 -27.27 3.91
CA GLY A 320 -9.44 -27.90 2.62
C GLY A 320 -10.10 -29.26 2.41
N ALA A 321 -10.92 -29.77 3.31
CA ALA A 321 -11.75 -30.93 3.00
C ALA A 321 -13.11 -30.44 2.47
N ALA A 322 -13.24 -30.34 1.14
CA ALA A 322 -14.52 -29.97 0.53
C ALA A 322 -15.46 -31.20 0.45
N PRO A 323 -16.59 -31.24 1.15
CA PRO A 323 -17.69 -32.02 0.65
C PRO A 323 -18.25 -31.31 -0.58
N THR A 324 -18.42 -32.05 -1.64
CA THR A 324 -19.07 -31.65 -2.90
C THR A 324 -20.59 -31.53 -2.77
N GLU A 325 -21.13 -31.68 -1.57
CA GLU A 325 -22.57 -31.65 -1.31
C GLU A 325 -23.10 -30.23 -1.25
N THR A 326 -24.21 -30.00 -1.94
CA THR A 326 -24.96 -28.73 -1.87
C THR A 326 -25.53 -28.56 -0.48
N LEU A 327 -25.26 -27.44 0.17
CA LEU A 327 -25.84 -27.12 1.49
C LEU A 327 -27.36 -26.95 1.37
N LYS A 328 -28.08 -27.43 2.34
CA LYS A 328 -29.56 -27.26 2.46
C LYS A 328 -29.92 -25.93 3.16
N GLY A 329 -28.98 -25.36 3.90
CA GLY A 329 -29.14 -24.08 4.57
C GLY A 329 -29.56 -24.15 6.03
N GLY A 330 -29.47 -25.33 6.67
CA GLY A 330 -29.64 -25.45 8.11
C GLY A 330 -28.50 -24.77 8.88
N LEU A 331 -28.81 -23.99 9.91
CA LEU A 331 -27.81 -23.24 10.68
C LEU A 331 -28.02 -23.51 12.19
N ALA A 332 -26.94 -23.77 12.92
CA ALA A 332 -27.00 -23.85 14.37
C ALA A 332 -25.79 -23.16 15.02
N PHE A 333 -26.05 -22.49 16.12
CA PHE A 333 -25.04 -21.94 17.02
C PHE A 333 -25.11 -22.73 18.32
N GLU A 334 -23.98 -23.26 18.76
CA GLU A 334 -23.86 -24.05 19.97
C GLU A 334 -22.92 -23.36 20.96
N LYS A 335 -23.48 -22.66 21.97
CA LYS A 335 -22.75 -21.93 23.01
C LYS A 335 -21.63 -21.03 22.47
N VAL A 336 -21.92 -20.30 21.38
CA VAL A 336 -20.94 -19.49 20.68
C VAL A 336 -20.62 -18.23 21.46
N SER A 337 -19.33 -18.03 21.74
CA SER A 337 -18.80 -16.77 22.26
C SER A 337 -17.72 -16.26 21.34
N PHE A 338 -17.61 -14.93 21.20
CA PHE A 338 -16.63 -14.30 20.31
C PHE A 338 -16.11 -12.99 20.88
N ARG A 339 -14.82 -12.70 20.62
CA ARG A 339 -14.15 -11.42 20.84
C ARG A 339 -13.26 -11.06 19.63
N TYR A 340 -13.16 -9.79 19.29
CA TYR A 340 -12.33 -9.30 18.18
C TYR A 340 -10.82 -9.33 18.44
N GLY A 341 -10.39 -9.62 19.64
CA GLY A 341 -8.98 -9.76 20.00
C GLY A 341 -8.80 -9.96 21.50
N PRO A 342 -7.62 -10.39 21.97
CA PRO A 342 -7.37 -10.74 23.37
C PRO A 342 -7.66 -9.62 24.37
N SER A 343 -7.49 -8.36 23.95
CA SER A 343 -7.67 -7.16 24.80
C SER A 343 -9.11 -6.63 24.81
N TYR A 344 -10.01 -7.19 23.98
CA TYR A 344 -11.40 -6.75 23.88
C TYR A 344 -12.32 -7.64 24.73
N GLY A 345 -13.42 -7.06 25.22
CA GLY A 345 -14.52 -7.79 25.83
C GLY A 345 -15.20 -8.75 24.86
N LEU A 346 -16.05 -9.63 25.39
CA LEU A 346 -16.87 -10.50 24.55
C LEU A 346 -17.88 -9.67 23.75
N ALA A 347 -17.84 -9.79 22.43
CA ALA A 347 -18.84 -9.21 21.52
C ALA A 347 -20.07 -10.13 21.41
N LEU A 348 -19.90 -11.44 21.60
CA LEU A 348 -20.96 -12.43 21.71
C LEU A 348 -20.67 -13.35 22.92
N SER A 349 -21.70 -13.70 23.66
CA SER A 349 -21.59 -14.51 24.88
C SER A 349 -22.68 -15.58 24.91
N ASP A 350 -22.27 -16.85 24.83
CA ASP A 350 -23.11 -18.06 25.00
C ASP A 350 -24.37 -18.10 24.09
N ILE A 351 -24.19 -17.76 22.82
CA ILE A 351 -25.27 -17.75 21.83
C ILE A 351 -25.60 -19.18 21.40
N SER A 352 -26.89 -19.57 21.55
CA SER A 352 -27.37 -20.88 21.13
C SER A 352 -28.74 -20.76 20.48
N PHE A 353 -28.87 -21.20 19.24
CA PHE A 353 -30.11 -21.29 18.47
C PHE A 353 -29.97 -22.23 17.29
N THR A 354 -31.10 -22.66 16.71
CA THR A 354 -31.13 -23.53 15.52
C THR A 354 -32.14 -23.00 14.52
N VAL A 355 -31.76 -23.05 13.23
CA VAL A 355 -32.57 -22.64 12.08
C VAL A 355 -32.71 -23.83 11.14
N LYS A 356 -33.92 -24.12 10.73
CA LYS A 356 -34.17 -25.16 9.72
C LYS A 356 -33.90 -24.62 8.29
N PRO A 357 -33.56 -25.49 7.33
CA PRO A 357 -33.45 -25.09 5.94
C PRO A 357 -34.70 -24.37 5.41
N ASN A 358 -34.50 -23.36 4.55
CA ASN A 358 -35.56 -22.58 3.91
C ASN A 358 -36.41 -21.73 4.86
N GLN A 359 -35.95 -21.42 6.07
CA GLN A 359 -36.60 -20.49 6.99
C GLN A 359 -36.10 -19.06 6.78
N THR A 360 -36.99 -18.11 7.03
CA THR A 360 -36.63 -16.68 7.15
C THR A 360 -36.47 -16.34 8.63
N ILE A 361 -35.27 -15.82 8.98
CA ILE A 361 -34.92 -15.47 10.36
C ILE A 361 -34.77 -13.96 10.46
N GLY A 362 -35.46 -13.35 11.39
CA GLY A 362 -35.30 -11.96 11.79
C GLY A 362 -34.30 -11.83 12.93
N LEU A 363 -33.35 -10.89 12.83
CA LEU A 363 -32.39 -10.58 13.89
C LEU A 363 -32.57 -9.14 14.32
N ILE A 364 -33.00 -8.87 15.55
CA ILE A 364 -33.30 -7.53 16.06
C ILE A 364 -32.58 -7.25 17.38
N GLY A 365 -32.39 -5.99 17.70
CA GLY A 365 -31.78 -5.48 18.92
C GLY A 365 -31.16 -4.10 18.72
N PRO A 366 -30.74 -3.42 19.78
CA PRO A 366 -30.11 -2.10 19.70
C PRO A 366 -28.80 -2.12 18.95
N THR A 367 -28.33 -0.93 18.56
CA THR A 367 -26.98 -0.77 17.96
C THR A 367 -25.93 -1.25 18.95
N GLY A 368 -24.97 -2.05 18.49
CA GLY A 368 -23.92 -2.61 19.35
C GLY A 368 -24.31 -3.94 20.05
N SER A 369 -25.53 -4.48 19.85
CA SER A 369 -25.95 -5.76 20.46
C SER A 369 -25.26 -7.01 19.88
N GLY A 370 -24.39 -6.90 18.88
CA GLY A 370 -23.63 -8.03 18.32
C GLY A 370 -24.23 -8.67 17.06
N LYS A 371 -25.32 -8.11 16.46
CA LYS A 371 -26.01 -8.68 15.29
C LYS A 371 -25.08 -8.91 14.09
N SER A 372 -24.38 -7.88 13.62
CA SER A 372 -23.44 -8.01 12.51
C SER A 372 -22.24 -8.90 12.85
N THR A 373 -21.81 -8.94 14.11
CA THR A 373 -20.77 -9.86 14.57
C THR A 373 -21.22 -11.31 14.43
N LEU A 374 -22.45 -11.62 14.84
CA LEU A 374 -23.03 -12.97 14.73
C LEU A 374 -23.04 -13.43 13.26
N THR A 375 -23.50 -12.58 12.35
CA THR A 375 -23.62 -12.95 10.93
C THR A 375 -22.27 -13.12 10.24
N GLN A 376 -21.22 -12.44 10.68
CA GLN A 376 -19.87 -12.58 10.15
C GLN A 376 -19.18 -13.91 10.50
N LEU A 377 -19.68 -14.62 11.53
CA LEU A 377 -19.20 -15.95 11.88
C LEU A 377 -19.71 -17.02 10.91
N ILE A 378 -20.85 -16.81 10.24
CA ILE A 378 -21.46 -17.78 9.33
C ILE A 378 -20.59 -18.03 8.08
N PRO A 379 -20.14 -16.99 7.32
CA PRO A 379 -19.23 -17.17 6.19
C PRO A 379 -17.76 -17.34 6.64
N ARG A 380 -17.54 -17.52 7.94
CA ARG A 380 -16.22 -17.67 8.54
C ARG A 380 -15.30 -16.50 8.19
N PHE A 381 -15.80 -15.26 8.34
CA PHE A 381 -14.95 -14.06 8.29
C PHE A 381 -14.14 -13.90 9.57
N TYR A 382 -14.69 -14.41 10.66
CA TYR A 382 -14.05 -14.60 11.96
C TYR A 382 -14.35 -16.01 12.48
N GLU A 383 -13.55 -16.52 13.41
CA GLU A 383 -13.79 -17.78 14.10
C GLU A 383 -14.31 -17.53 15.52
N ALA A 384 -15.23 -18.36 15.97
CA ALA A 384 -15.74 -18.31 17.34
C ALA A 384 -14.59 -18.54 18.35
N SER A 385 -14.56 -17.74 19.42
CA SER A 385 -13.59 -17.90 20.50
C SER A 385 -13.91 -19.11 21.38
N ALA A 386 -15.20 -19.48 21.46
CA ALA A 386 -15.70 -20.69 22.14
C ALA A 386 -17.02 -21.12 21.49
N GLY A 387 -17.40 -22.39 21.64
CA GLY A 387 -18.57 -22.97 21.01
C GLY A 387 -18.34 -23.32 19.53
N ARG A 388 -19.42 -23.57 18.79
CA ARG A 388 -19.36 -23.99 17.39
C ARG A 388 -20.50 -23.39 16.57
N VAL A 389 -20.21 -22.97 15.34
CA VAL A 389 -21.20 -22.65 14.32
C VAL A 389 -21.29 -23.83 13.38
N LEU A 390 -22.49 -24.33 13.15
CA LEU A 390 -22.77 -25.51 12.33
C LEU A 390 -23.61 -25.11 11.11
N LEU A 391 -23.29 -25.66 9.97
CA LEU A 391 -24.09 -25.63 8.74
C LEU A 391 -24.50 -27.08 8.41
N ASP A 392 -25.80 -27.32 8.29
CA ASP A 392 -26.32 -28.67 8.05
C ASP A 392 -25.70 -29.72 9.00
N GLN A 393 -25.60 -29.38 10.30
CA GLN A 393 -25.03 -30.17 11.40
C GLN A 393 -23.49 -30.38 11.32
N ARG A 394 -22.77 -29.70 10.43
CA ARG A 394 -21.31 -29.78 10.32
C ARG A 394 -20.68 -28.45 10.72
N PRO A 395 -19.55 -28.44 11.44
CA PRO A 395 -18.87 -27.22 11.81
C PRO A 395 -18.43 -26.42 10.57
N VAL A 396 -18.63 -25.09 10.56
CA VAL A 396 -18.17 -24.21 9.47
C VAL A 396 -16.65 -24.29 9.25
N ALA A 397 -15.91 -24.69 10.29
CA ALA A 397 -14.46 -24.86 10.24
C ALA A 397 -14.02 -26.05 9.37
N ASP A 398 -14.89 -27.02 9.13
CA ASP A 398 -14.58 -28.25 8.37
C ASP A 398 -14.83 -28.09 6.86
N PHE A 399 -15.43 -26.96 6.44
CA PHE A 399 -15.61 -26.63 5.04
C PHE A 399 -14.38 -25.91 4.49
N SER A 400 -14.09 -26.11 3.19
CA SER A 400 -13.18 -25.18 2.51
C SER A 400 -13.81 -23.79 2.43
N LEU A 401 -13.00 -22.75 2.54
CA LEU A 401 -13.49 -21.37 2.48
C LEU A 401 -14.20 -21.07 1.14
N THR A 402 -13.73 -21.67 0.06
CA THR A 402 -14.34 -21.53 -1.26
C THR A 402 -15.71 -22.15 -1.29
N THR A 403 -15.86 -23.41 -0.87
CA THR A 403 -17.17 -24.12 -0.83
C THR A 403 -18.15 -23.38 0.08
N LEU A 404 -17.70 -22.97 1.27
CA LEU A 404 -18.53 -22.25 2.23
C LEU A 404 -19.06 -20.93 1.62
N ARG A 405 -18.17 -20.10 1.09
CA ARG A 405 -18.50 -18.74 0.61
C ARG A 405 -19.20 -18.71 -0.75
N THR A 406 -19.15 -19.79 -1.53
CA THR A 406 -19.95 -19.89 -2.76
C THR A 406 -21.43 -20.23 -2.48
N GLN A 407 -21.73 -20.80 -1.30
CA GLN A 407 -23.08 -21.17 -0.92
C GLN A 407 -23.75 -20.22 0.08
N ILE A 408 -22.99 -19.23 0.56
CA ILE A 408 -23.47 -18.17 1.44
C ILE A 408 -23.29 -16.82 0.73
N ALA A 409 -24.38 -16.08 0.56
CA ALA A 409 -24.28 -14.70 0.07
C ALA A 409 -24.59 -13.73 1.21
N MET A 410 -23.81 -12.66 1.31
CA MET A 410 -23.99 -11.62 2.31
C MET A 410 -24.10 -10.25 1.65
N VAL A 411 -25.15 -9.52 1.98
CA VAL A 411 -25.34 -8.13 1.61
C VAL A 411 -25.01 -7.28 2.83
N PRO A 412 -23.88 -6.53 2.79
CA PRO A 412 -23.45 -5.72 3.93
C PRO A 412 -24.34 -4.48 4.10
N GLN A 413 -24.31 -3.88 5.28
CA GLN A 413 -25.00 -2.64 5.60
C GLN A 413 -24.66 -1.50 4.63
N THR A 414 -23.39 -1.35 4.28
CA THR A 414 -22.96 -0.37 3.27
C THR A 414 -22.87 -1.04 1.91
N ALA A 415 -23.70 -0.56 0.97
CA ALA A 415 -23.68 -1.06 -0.41
C ALA A 415 -22.37 -0.69 -1.12
N VAL A 416 -21.59 -1.71 -1.50
CA VAL A 416 -20.34 -1.57 -2.24
C VAL A 416 -20.53 -2.10 -3.66
N LEU A 417 -20.39 -1.22 -4.65
CA LEU A 417 -20.37 -1.56 -6.07
C LEU A 417 -19.00 -1.27 -6.65
N PHE A 418 -18.54 -2.16 -7.52
CA PHE A 418 -17.26 -2.02 -8.22
C PHE A 418 -17.43 -1.17 -9.48
N HIS A 419 -16.37 -0.48 -9.87
CA HIS A 419 -16.30 0.17 -11.17
C HIS A 419 -16.45 -0.86 -12.28
N GLY A 420 -17.34 -0.61 -13.23
CA GLY A 420 -17.69 -1.54 -14.31
C GLY A 420 -19.17 -1.41 -14.65
N THR A 421 -19.70 -2.30 -15.47
CA THR A 421 -21.13 -2.32 -15.83
C THR A 421 -22.00 -2.93 -14.73
N ILE A 422 -23.32 -2.73 -14.79
CA ILE A 422 -24.27 -3.43 -13.91
C ILE A 422 -24.12 -4.95 -14.11
N ARG A 423 -24.01 -5.41 -15.36
CA ARG A 423 -23.78 -6.81 -15.72
C ARG A 423 -22.56 -7.37 -14.99
N GLU A 424 -21.39 -6.73 -15.12
CA GLU A 424 -20.15 -7.15 -14.46
C GLU A 424 -20.30 -7.21 -12.95
N ASN A 425 -21.00 -6.26 -12.35
CA ASN A 425 -21.29 -6.28 -10.91
C ASN A 425 -22.18 -7.44 -10.48
N LEU A 426 -23.17 -7.82 -11.28
CA LEU A 426 -24.02 -8.99 -11.01
C LEU A 426 -23.23 -10.29 -11.19
N GLN A 427 -22.35 -10.36 -12.19
CA GLN A 427 -21.50 -11.53 -12.46
C GLN A 427 -20.48 -11.83 -11.34
N TRP A 428 -20.23 -10.91 -10.40
CA TRP A 428 -19.50 -11.23 -9.17
C TRP A 428 -20.23 -12.28 -8.33
N GLY A 429 -21.55 -12.33 -8.35
CA GLY A 429 -22.33 -13.38 -7.67
C GLY A 429 -22.31 -14.72 -8.42
N LYS A 430 -22.32 -14.68 -9.76
CA LYS A 430 -22.28 -15.86 -10.63
C LYS A 430 -21.57 -15.51 -11.94
N ALA A 431 -20.30 -15.90 -12.07
CA ALA A 431 -19.44 -15.52 -13.20
C ALA A 431 -20.01 -15.93 -14.57
N THR A 432 -20.80 -17.00 -14.64
CA THR A 432 -21.45 -17.54 -15.85
C THR A 432 -22.89 -17.07 -16.01
N ALA A 433 -23.31 -16.00 -15.30
CA ALA A 433 -24.69 -15.52 -15.37
C ALA A 433 -25.04 -15.02 -16.78
N SER A 434 -26.16 -15.52 -17.31
CA SER A 434 -26.78 -15.04 -18.54
C SER A 434 -27.52 -13.71 -18.29
N ASP A 435 -27.93 -13.05 -19.38
CA ASP A 435 -28.79 -11.86 -19.27
C ASP A 435 -30.11 -12.17 -18.57
N ASP A 436 -30.68 -13.34 -18.83
CA ASP A 436 -31.91 -13.79 -18.16
C ASP A 436 -31.70 -13.97 -16.66
N ASP A 437 -30.57 -14.57 -16.24
CA ASP A 437 -30.20 -14.67 -14.83
C ASP A 437 -30.09 -13.27 -14.19
N CYS A 438 -29.48 -12.30 -14.90
CA CYS A 438 -29.34 -10.93 -14.43
C CYS A 438 -30.70 -10.25 -14.25
N TRP A 439 -31.61 -10.36 -15.24
CA TRP A 439 -32.93 -9.78 -15.15
C TRP A 439 -33.81 -10.44 -14.08
N GLN A 440 -33.72 -11.76 -13.90
CA GLN A 440 -34.40 -12.45 -12.80
C GLN A 440 -33.90 -11.95 -11.43
N ALA A 441 -32.61 -11.83 -11.25
CA ALA A 441 -32.04 -11.31 -10.00
C ALA A 441 -32.45 -9.86 -9.73
N LEU A 442 -32.48 -9.02 -10.76
CA LEU A 442 -32.99 -7.65 -10.68
C LEU A 442 -34.47 -7.57 -10.35
N ALA A 443 -35.28 -8.51 -10.87
CA ALA A 443 -36.71 -8.60 -10.54
C ALA A 443 -36.91 -8.95 -9.07
N ILE A 444 -36.19 -9.94 -8.54
CA ILE A 444 -36.24 -10.29 -7.12
C ILE A 444 -35.82 -9.10 -6.25
N ALA A 445 -34.75 -8.40 -6.63
CA ALA A 445 -34.25 -7.24 -5.91
C ALA A 445 -35.06 -5.95 -6.13
N GLN A 446 -36.20 -6.02 -6.84
CA GLN A 446 -37.05 -4.86 -7.18
C GLN A 446 -36.28 -3.76 -7.92
N ALA A 447 -35.35 -4.14 -8.79
CA ALA A 447 -34.45 -3.24 -9.49
C ALA A 447 -34.73 -3.12 -11.00
N THR A 448 -35.64 -3.93 -11.56
CA THR A 448 -35.90 -4.03 -12.99
C THR A 448 -36.28 -2.68 -13.59
N ASP A 449 -37.27 -1.99 -13.02
CA ASP A 449 -37.85 -0.76 -13.59
C ASP A 449 -36.79 0.34 -13.76
N PHE A 450 -35.95 0.54 -12.73
CA PHE A 450 -34.92 1.58 -12.83
C PHE A 450 -33.79 1.19 -13.78
N VAL A 451 -33.39 -0.10 -13.83
CA VAL A 451 -32.34 -0.55 -14.75
C VAL A 451 -32.83 -0.48 -16.21
N GLN A 452 -34.09 -0.86 -16.47
CA GLN A 452 -34.69 -0.74 -17.80
C GLN A 452 -34.83 0.72 -18.27
N SER A 453 -35.02 1.65 -17.33
CA SER A 453 -35.10 3.10 -17.65
C SER A 453 -33.74 3.70 -18.02
N LEU A 454 -32.63 3.00 -17.76
CA LEU A 454 -31.29 3.49 -18.11
C LEU A 454 -31.00 3.29 -19.61
N PRO A 455 -30.34 4.24 -20.28
CA PRO A 455 -30.08 4.17 -21.73
C PRO A 455 -29.32 2.92 -22.18
N LYS A 456 -28.44 2.38 -21.34
CA LYS A 456 -27.62 1.19 -21.62
C LYS A 456 -28.02 -0.02 -20.78
N GLN A 457 -29.09 0.05 -20.03
CA GLN A 457 -29.61 -1.04 -19.20
C GLN A 457 -28.50 -1.78 -18.41
N LEU A 458 -28.31 -3.10 -18.62
CA LEU A 458 -27.28 -3.91 -17.97
C LEU A 458 -25.85 -3.42 -18.25
N ASP A 459 -25.61 -2.76 -19.38
CA ASP A 459 -24.30 -2.25 -19.78
C ASP A 459 -24.04 -0.80 -19.30
N THR A 460 -24.93 -0.27 -18.44
CA THR A 460 -24.73 1.03 -17.79
C THR A 460 -23.53 0.96 -16.85
N LEU A 461 -22.61 1.93 -17.01
CA LEU A 461 -21.39 2.02 -16.21
C LEU A 461 -21.70 2.48 -14.78
N ILE A 462 -21.20 1.75 -13.81
CA ILE A 462 -21.17 2.10 -12.39
C ILE A 462 -19.83 2.79 -12.11
N GLN A 463 -19.89 4.01 -11.57
CA GLN A 463 -18.69 4.70 -11.08
C GLN A 463 -18.22 4.10 -9.75
N GLU A 464 -16.98 4.38 -9.37
CA GLU A 464 -16.41 3.89 -8.11
C GLU A 464 -17.32 4.15 -6.91
N GLY A 465 -17.65 3.07 -6.17
CA GLY A 465 -18.58 3.11 -5.04
C GLY A 465 -20.04 3.36 -5.43
N GLY A 466 -20.39 3.32 -6.73
CA GLY A 466 -21.76 3.53 -7.21
C GLY A 466 -22.27 4.97 -7.03
N LYS A 467 -21.38 5.97 -7.05
CA LYS A 467 -21.70 7.39 -6.78
C LYS A 467 -22.74 7.99 -7.72
N ASN A 468 -22.92 7.38 -8.88
CA ASN A 468 -23.92 7.77 -9.88
C ASN A 468 -25.31 7.17 -9.64
N PHE A 469 -25.51 6.39 -8.56
CA PHE A 469 -26.79 5.82 -8.16
C PHE A 469 -27.22 6.31 -6.76
N SER A 470 -28.52 6.36 -6.52
CA SER A 470 -29.06 6.65 -5.18
C SER A 470 -28.75 5.53 -4.18
N GLY A 471 -28.84 5.78 -2.87
CA GLY A 471 -28.60 4.78 -1.84
C GLY A 471 -29.43 3.51 -2.02
N GLY A 472 -30.74 3.67 -2.25
CA GLY A 472 -31.66 2.55 -2.49
C GLY A 472 -31.38 1.80 -3.80
N GLN A 473 -30.96 2.49 -4.87
CA GLN A 473 -30.55 1.85 -6.13
C GLN A 473 -29.30 0.99 -5.92
N ARG A 474 -28.28 1.55 -5.25
CA ARG A 474 -27.05 0.78 -4.91
C ARG A 474 -27.39 -0.46 -4.10
N GLN A 475 -28.27 -0.30 -3.10
CA GLN A 475 -28.64 -1.41 -2.22
C GLN A 475 -29.35 -2.54 -3.01
N ARG A 476 -30.31 -2.18 -3.87
CA ARG A 476 -31.00 -3.16 -4.72
C ARG A 476 -30.06 -3.89 -5.67
N LEU A 477 -29.08 -3.18 -6.28
CA LEU A 477 -28.06 -3.83 -7.12
C LEU A 477 -27.16 -4.77 -6.32
N THR A 478 -26.81 -4.42 -5.07
CA THR A 478 -26.02 -5.30 -4.20
C THR A 478 -26.84 -6.53 -3.77
N ILE A 479 -28.13 -6.39 -3.51
CA ILE A 479 -29.02 -7.52 -3.26
C ILE A 479 -29.15 -8.41 -4.50
N ALA A 480 -29.36 -7.84 -5.70
CA ALA A 480 -29.42 -8.59 -6.95
C ALA A 480 -28.13 -9.42 -7.17
N ARG A 481 -26.96 -8.84 -6.89
CA ARG A 481 -25.67 -9.55 -6.95
C ARG A 481 -25.60 -10.75 -5.98
N ALA A 482 -26.21 -10.64 -4.80
CA ALA A 482 -26.24 -11.73 -3.84
C ALA A 482 -27.22 -12.83 -4.26
N VAL A 483 -28.39 -12.46 -4.72
CA VAL A 483 -29.47 -13.40 -5.10
C VAL A 483 -29.14 -14.18 -6.38
N ILE A 484 -28.43 -13.61 -7.35
CA ILE A 484 -28.06 -14.29 -8.60
C ILE A 484 -27.23 -15.56 -8.37
N ALA A 485 -26.51 -15.65 -7.25
CA ALA A 485 -25.76 -16.82 -6.85
C ALA A 485 -26.66 -18.01 -6.43
N LYS A 486 -27.94 -17.76 -6.16
CA LYS A 486 -28.89 -18.75 -5.58
C LYS A 486 -28.30 -19.44 -4.34
N PRO A 487 -27.88 -18.66 -3.33
CA PRO A 487 -27.16 -19.20 -2.18
C PRO A 487 -28.06 -20.08 -1.31
N ALA A 488 -27.49 -21.07 -0.61
CA ALA A 488 -28.20 -21.84 0.41
C ALA A 488 -28.55 -20.98 1.63
N ILE A 489 -27.72 -19.96 1.92
CA ILE A 489 -27.98 -18.97 2.98
C ILE A 489 -27.74 -17.57 2.44
N LEU A 490 -28.76 -16.71 2.53
CA LEU A 490 -28.70 -15.29 2.21
C LEU A 490 -28.73 -14.46 3.49
N ILE A 491 -27.72 -13.63 3.70
CA ILE A 491 -27.61 -12.73 4.86
C ILE A 491 -27.81 -11.28 4.38
N LEU A 492 -28.82 -10.59 4.94
CA LEU A 492 -29.13 -9.20 4.67
C LEU A 492 -28.83 -8.37 5.94
N ASP A 493 -27.61 -7.79 6.02
CA ASP A 493 -27.17 -7.01 7.19
C ASP A 493 -27.62 -5.55 7.07
N ASP A 494 -28.72 -5.20 7.72
CA ASP A 494 -29.39 -3.88 7.73
C ASP A 494 -29.57 -3.26 6.33
N SER A 495 -29.61 -4.14 5.33
CA SER A 495 -29.57 -3.76 3.92
C SER A 495 -30.95 -3.31 3.40
N LEU A 496 -32.01 -3.45 4.18
CA LEU A 496 -33.36 -3.01 3.85
C LEU A 496 -33.65 -1.57 4.34
N SER A 497 -32.81 -1.02 5.21
CA SER A 497 -33.03 0.30 5.83
C SER A 497 -33.02 1.46 4.84
N ALA A 498 -32.31 1.32 3.71
CA ALA A 498 -32.26 2.33 2.65
C ALA A 498 -33.44 2.26 1.63
N LEU A 499 -34.35 1.29 1.80
CA LEU A 499 -35.49 1.08 0.93
C LEU A 499 -36.75 1.73 1.51
N ASP A 500 -37.63 2.19 0.61
CA ASP A 500 -38.97 2.58 0.99
C ASP A 500 -39.82 1.35 1.34
N TYR A 501 -40.89 1.57 2.10
CA TYR A 501 -41.72 0.49 2.64
C TYR A 501 -42.31 -0.44 1.56
N LYS A 502 -42.77 0.13 0.43
CA LYS A 502 -43.35 -0.65 -0.67
C LYS A 502 -42.32 -1.59 -1.30
N THR A 503 -41.13 -1.06 -1.54
CA THR A 503 -40.01 -1.82 -2.12
C THR A 503 -39.50 -2.90 -1.14
N ASP A 504 -39.38 -2.57 0.15
CA ASP A 504 -38.98 -3.53 1.19
C ASP A 504 -39.98 -4.72 1.27
N LEU A 505 -41.29 -4.43 1.34
CA LEU A 505 -42.32 -5.47 1.37
C LEU A 505 -42.30 -6.36 0.11
N ALA A 506 -42.22 -5.76 -1.07
CA ALA A 506 -42.17 -6.50 -2.33
C ALA A 506 -40.92 -7.39 -2.42
N LEU A 507 -39.76 -6.88 -1.99
CA LEU A 507 -38.52 -7.64 -1.95
C LEU A 507 -38.63 -8.86 -0.99
N ARG A 508 -39.13 -8.66 0.22
CA ARG A 508 -39.29 -9.75 1.19
C ARG A 508 -40.22 -10.86 0.66
N ARG A 509 -41.34 -10.49 0.05
CA ARG A 509 -42.26 -11.45 -0.59
C ARG A 509 -41.58 -12.20 -1.75
N ALA A 510 -40.74 -11.50 -2.55
CA ALA A 510 -40.00 -12.15 -3.62
C ALA A 510 -38.94 -13.11 -3.06
N LEU A 511 -38.29 -12.79 -1.94
CA LEU A 511 -37.31 -13.65 -1.30
C LEU A 511 -37.95 -14.91 -0.70
N GLN A 512 -39.16 -14.83 -0.10
CA GLN A 512 -39.87 -15.98 0.44
C GLN A 512 -40.20 -17.05 -0.62
N THR A 513 -40.27 -16.68 -1.89
CA THR A 513 -40.49 -17.63 -2.99
C THR A 513 -39.20 -18.29 -3.48
N GLN A 514 -38.05 -17.85 -3.01
CA GLN A 514 -36.75 -18.39 -3.39
C GLN A 514 -36.32 -19.52 -2.46
N PRO A 515 -35.68 -20.59 -2.97
CA PRO A 515 -35.08 -21.61 -2.13
C PRO A 515 -33.91 -21.03 -1.35
N GLY A 516 -33.73 -21.47 -0.10
CA GLY A 516 -32.62 -21.09 0.76
C GLY A 516 -33.07 -20.40 2.04
N THR A 517 -32.22 -20.42 3.02
CA THR A 517 -32.43 -19.76 4.33
C THR A 517 -32.08 -18.28 4.25
N VAL A 518 -32.94 -17.41 4.73
CA VAL A 518 -32.75 -15.96 4.69
C VAL A 518 -32.59 -15.41 6.10
N LEU A 519 -31.47 -14.73 6.38
CA LEU A 519 -31.27 -13.99 7.63
C LEU A 519 -31.41 -12.50 7.34
N ILE A 520 -32.40 -11.87 7.97
CA ILE A 520 -32.68 -10.43 7.85
C ILE A 520 -32.31 -9.76 9.17
N ILE A 521 -31.22 -9.00 9.15
CA ILE A 521 -30.84 -8.14 10.27
C ILE A 521 -31.52 -6.79 10.04
N SER A 522 -32.33 -6.36 10.98
CA SER A 522 -32.97 -5.05 10.87
C SER A 522 -33.17 -4.43 12.27
N GLN A 523 -33.15 -3.11 12.30
CA GLN A 523 -33.61 -2.34 13.46
C GLN A 523 -35.12 -2.08 13.39
N ARG A 524 -35.77 -2.35 12.25
CA ARG A 524 -37.20 -2.12 12.04
C ARG A 524 -37.98 -3.42 12.24
N VAL A 525 -38.89 -3.44 13.21
CA VAL A 525 -39.75 -4.59 13.48
C VAL A 525 -40.52 -5.01 12.22
N ARG A 526 -41.05 -4.04 11.47
CA ARG A 526 -41.82 -4.28 10.23
C ARG A 526 -41.07 -5.11 9.18
N SER A 527 -39.73 -5.04 9.15
CA SER A 527 -38.94 -5.82 8.18
C SER A 527 -38.78 -7.29 8.56
N ILE A 528 -39.08 -7.68 9.82
CA ILE A 528 -38.84 -9.02 10.34
C ILE A 528 -40.10 -9.66 10.96
N GLN A 529 -41.19 -8.95 11.12
CA GLN A 529 -42.41 -9.47 11.79
C GLN A 529 -43.03 -10.70 11.11
N GLU A 530 -42.78 -10.87 9.79
CA GLU A 530 -43.26 -12.04 9.02
C GLU A 530 -42.22 -13.16 8.96
N ALA A 531 -41.12 -13.08 9.73
CA ALA A 531 -40.10 -14.10 9.77
C ALA A 531 -40.60 -15.34 10.53
N ASP A 532 -40.16 -16.54 10.12
CA ASP A 532 -40.50 -17.81 10.78
C ASP A 532 -39.97 -17.87 12.21
N GLN A 533 -38.87 -17.20 12.48
CA GLN A 533 -38.25 -17.06 13.78
C GLN A 533 -37.56 -15.69 13.90
N ILE A 534 -37.73 -15.04 15.03
CA ILE A 534 -37.06 -13.78 15.37
C ILE A 534 -36.14 -14.05 16.55
N LEU A 535 -34.90 -13.58 16.44
CA LEU A 535 -33.86 -13.60 17.46
C LEU A 535 -33.69 -12.19 18.03
N VAL A 536 -33.95 -12.03 19.34
CA VAL A 536 -33.80 -10.76 20.04
C VAL A 536 -32.44 -10.73 20.73
N MET A 537 -31.58 -9.80 20.34
CA MET A 537 -30.23 -9.68 20.89
C MET A 537 -30.06 -8.38 21.68
N ASP A 538 -29.38 -8.50 22.82
CA ASP A 538 -28.87 -7.34 23.55
C ASP A 538 -27.53 -7.67 24.23
N ASN A 539 -26.62 -6.69 24.25
CA ASN A 539 -25.29 -6.77 24.88
C ASN A 539 -24.52 -8.08 24.57
N GLY A 540 -24.58 -8.55 23.32
CA GLY A 540 -23.90 -9.76 22.86
C GLY A 540 -24.58 -11.08 23.31
N ARG A 541 -25.80 -11.05 23.81
CA ARG A 541 -26.56 -12.23 24.27
C ARG A 541 -27.85 -12.37 23.47
N LEU A 542 -28.32 -13.60 23.34
CA LEU A 542 -29.65 -13.91 22.84
C LEU A 542 -30.63 -13.87 24.03
N LEU A 543 -31.52 -12.89 24.03
CA LEU A 543 -32.50 -12.70 25.12
C LEU A 543 -33.75 -13.56 24.94
N ALA A 544 -34.27 -13.60 23.69
CA ALA A 544 -35.48 -14.34 23.37
C ALA A 544 -35.45 -14.80 21.90
N GLN A 545 -36.19 -15.85 21.60
CA GLN A 545 -36.40 -16.36 20.25
C GLN A 545 -37.83 -16.90 20.10
N GLY A 546 -38.45 -16.69 18.94
CA GLY A 546 -39.80 -17.12 18.64
C GLY A 546 -40.41 -16.41 17.45
N THR A 547 -41.67 -16.61 17.16
CA THR A 547 -42.45 -15.83 16.21
C THR A 547 -42.77 -14.43 16.74
N HIS A 548 -43.25 -13.54 15.89
CA HIS A 548 -43.66 -12.19 16.30
C HIS A 548 -44.68 -12.23 17.43
N GLU A 549 -45.72 -13.08 17.31
CA GLU A 549 -46.77 -13.21 18.30
C GLU A 549 -46.26 -13.78 19.62
N GLU A 550 -45.48 -14.87 19.57
CA GLU A 550 -44.88 -15.48 20.76
C GLU A 550 -43.98 -14.49 21.51
N LEU A 551 -43.21 -13.66 20.80
CA LEU A 551 -42.32 -12.67 21.42
C LEU A 551 -43.08 -11.48 22.01
N LEU A 552 -44.19 -11.08 21.43
CA LEU A 552 -45.08 -10.08 22.03
C LEU A 552 -45.63 -10.52 23.39
N ASP A 553 -45.90 -11.81 23.53
CA ASP A 553 -46.43 -12.36 24.79
C ASP A 553 -45.31 -12.64 25.82
N ALA A 554 -44.18 -13.18 25.36
CA ALA A 554 -43.15 -13.74 26.23
C ALA A 554 -41.98 -12.79 26.57
N SER A 555 -41.64 -11.80 25.70
CA SER A 555 -40.49 -10.94 25.90
C SER A 555 -40.87 -9.47 26.16
N SER A 556 -40.46 -8.96 27.31
CA SER A 556 -40.59 -7.53 27.66
C SER A 556 -39.76 -6.65 26.73
N GLU A 557 -38.55 -7.08 26.44
CA GLU A 557 -37.60 -6.34 25.60
C GLU A 557 -38.10 -6.21 24.15
N TYR A 558 -38.71 -7.28 23.62
CA TYR A 558 -39.29 -7.22 22.28
C TYR A 558 -40.50 -6.28 22.23
N ARG A 559 -41.36 -6.32 23.24
CA ARG A 559 -42.50 -5.41 23.37
C ARG A 559 -42.05 -3.95 23.41
N GLU A 560 -41.03 -3.63 24.20
CA GLU A 560 -40.49 -2.28 24.26
C GLU A 560 -39.98 -1.79 22.88
N ILE A 561 -39.27 -2.66 22.13
CA ILE A 561 -38.83 -2.34 20.78
C ILE A 561 -40.03 -2.08 19.85
N VAL A 562 -41.07 -2.90 19.91
CA VAL A 562 -42.29 -2.74 19.10
C VAL A 562 -43.00 -1.43 19.45
N GLN A 563 -43.22 -1.16 20.75
CA GLN A 563 -43.89 0.05 21.24
C GLN A 563 -43.13 1.33 20.85
N SER A 564 -41.82 1.35 21.02
CA SER A 564 -40.99 2.50 20.65
C SER A 564 -41.08 2.85 19.15
N GLN A 565 -41.38 1.86 18.28
CA GLN A 565 -41.55 2.08 16.85
C GLN A 565 -42.98 2.38 16.43
N ALA A 566 -43.97 2.03 17.22
CA ALA A 566 -45.36 2.38 16.98
C ALA A 566 -45.62 3.87 17.28
N GLU A 567 -45.07 4.41 18.36
CA GLU A 567 -45.20 5.81 18.77
C GLU A 567 -44.57 6.83 17.79
N VAL A 568 -43.63 6.40 16.95
CA VAL A 568 -42.96 7.27 15.94
C VAL A 568 -43.78 7.36 14.64
N THR A 569 -44.85 6.60 14.50
CA THR A 569 -45.63 6.50 13.24
C THR A 569 -46.95 7.28 13.31
N ASP A 570 -47.33 7.82 14.44
CA ASP A 570 -48.43 8.77 14.67
C ASP A 570 -47.86 10.22 14.71
#